data_41ee78a51b2bdca13df99cfa27e1f576
#
_entry.id   41ee78a51b2bdca13df99cfa27e1f576
#
_cell.length_a   1.000
_cell.length_b   1.000
_cell.length_c   1.000
_cell.angle_alpha   90.00
_cell.angle_beta   90.00
_cell.angle_gamma   90.00
#
_symmetry.space_group_name_H-M   'P 1'
#
loop_
_entity.id
_entity.type
_entity.pdbx_description
1 polymer ?
#
loop_
_entity_poly.entity_id
_entity_poly.type
_entity_poly.pdbx_seq_one_letter_code
_entity_poly.pdbx_strand_id
1 'polypeptide(L)'
;GQYEKWDGTKWVKDEEAEKAARLREAEETKKRLLQLATDKIAPLQDAVDLEEATDEEKARLNAWKKYRVLVNRVDTSKPEWPEQPV
;
A
#
# COMPACT_ATOMS: atom_id res chain seq x y z
N GLY A 1 -8.15 27.13 4.39
CA GLY A 1 -8.15 25.68 4.27
C GLY A 1 -6.90 25.05 4.89
N GLN A 2 -6.85 23.74 4.94
CA GLN A 2 -5.80 23.00 5.63
C GLN A 2 -4.40 23.20 5.03
N TYR A 3 -4.32 23.34 3.70
CA TYR A 3 -3.04 23.50 3.00
C TYR A 3 -2.92 24.87 2.36
N GLU A 4 -3.34 25.89 3.09
CA GLU A 4 -3.21 27.27 2.67
C GLU A 4 -2.29 28.02 3.63
N LYS A 5 -1.64 29.06 3.11
CA LYS A 5 -0.80 29.95 3.91
C LYS A 5 -1.16 31.40 3.62
N TRP A 6 -0.94 32.27 4.61
CA TRP A 6 -1.18 33.69 4.49
C TRP A 6 0.00 34.36 3.78
N ASP A 7 -0.26 35.10 2.68
CA ASP A 7 0.79 35.80 1.91
C ASP A 7 0.97 37.26 2.28
N GLY A 8 0.26 37.72 3.29
CA GLY A 8 0.25 39.13 3.73
C GLY A 8 -1.03 39.87 3.35
N THR A 9 -1.81 39.33 2.42
CA THR A 9 -3.08 39.94 1.96
C THR A 9 -4.20 38.92 1.86
N LYS A 10 -3.89 37.65 1.56
CA LYS A 10 -4.90 36.60 1.34
C LYS A 10 -4.34 35.25 1.66
N TRP A 11 -5.23 34.27 1.79
CA TRP A 11 -4.86 32.87 1.87
C TRP A 11 -4.50 32.35 0.48
N VAL A 12 -3.34 31.71 0.38
CA VAL A 12 -2.88 31.09 -0.85
C VAL A 12 -2.60 29.61 -0.62
N LYS A 13 -2.70 28.80 -1.65
CA LYS A 13 -2.42 27.39 -1.57
C LYS A 13 -0.94 27.15 -1.24
N ASP A 14 -0.69 26.33 -0.23
CA ASP A 14 0.66 25.90 0.12
C ASP A 14 0.94 24.57 -0.59
N GLU A 15 1.54 24.65 -1.77
CA GLU A 15 1.81 23.47 -2.61
C GLU A 15 2.80 22.50 -1.96
N GLU A 16 3.76 23.03 -1.21
CA GLU A 16 4.73 22.18 -0.52
C GLU A 16 4.09 21.38 0.62
N ALA A 17 3.21 22.01 1.39
CA ALA A 17 2.49 21.36 2.47
C ALA A 17 1.53 20.31 1.91
N GLU A 18 0.84 20.62 0.81
CA GLU A 18 -0.08 19.70 0.14
C GLU A 18 0.66 18.49 -0.43
N LYS A 19 1.82 18.72 -1.05
CA LYS A 19 2.68 17.65 -1.58
C LYS A 19 3.18 16.75 -0.47
N ALA A 20 3.63 17.32 0.64
CA ALA A 20 4.10 16.56 1.80
C ALA A 20 2.98 15.71 2.40
N ALA A 21 1.76 16.25 2.44
CA ALA A 21 0.59 15.53 2.95
C ALA A 21 0.25 14.34 2.04
N ARG A 22 0.28 14.53 0.71
CA ARG A 22 0.03 13.44 -0.23
C ARG A 22 1.08 12.33 -0.09
N LEU A 23 2.34 12.69 0.10
CA LEU A 23 3.42 11.73 0.29
C LEU A 23 3.21 10.91 1.57
N ARG A 24 2.88 11.58 2.68
CA ARG A 24 2.59 10.88 3.94
C ARG A 24 1.42 9.92 3.79
N GLU A 25 0.37 10.35 3.13
CA GLU A 25 -0.81 9.52 2.88
C GLU A 25 -0.46 8.29 2.04
N ALA A 26 0.35 8.47 0.99
CA ALA A 26 0.80 7.36 0.15
C ALA A 26 1.69 6.38 0.94
N GLU A 27 2.56 6.87 1.79
CA GLU A 27 3.41 6.03 2.64
C GLU A 27 2.58 5.24 3.66
N GLU A 28 1.56 5.86 4.24
CA GLU A 28 0.63 5.19 5.15
C GLU A 28 -0.17 4.09 4.41
N THR A 29 -0.64 4.39 3.21
CA THR A 29 -1.34 3.42 2.38
C THR A 29 -0.45 2.23 2.04
N LYS A 30 0.78 2.48 1.64
CA LYS A 30 1.75 1.42 1.32
C LYS A 30 1.97 0.50 2.51
N LYS A 31 2.20 1.08 3.68
CA LYS A 31 2.39 0.33 4.92
C LYS A 31 1.18 -0.55 5.23
N ARG A 32 -0.02 0.00 5.11
CA ARG A 32 -1.27 -0.72 5.35
C ARG A 32 -1.45 -1.89 4.39
N LEU A 33 -1.14 -1.68 3.10
CA LEU A 33 -1.29 -2.72 2.08
C LEU A 33 -0.24 -3.83 2.23
N LEU A 34 0.99 -3.49 2.63
CA LEU A 34 2.01 -4.49 2.94
C LEU A 34 1.61 -5.34 4.14
N GLN A 35 1.02 -4.73 5.16
CA GLN A 35 0.52 -5.45 6.32
C GLN A 35 -0.65 -6.37 5.94
N LEU A 36 -1.57 -5.88 5.12
CA LEU A 36 -2.68 -6.69 4.60
C LEU A 36 -2.16 -7.93 3.88
N ALA A 37 -1.19 -7.76 2.99
CA ALA A 37 -0.60 -8.87 2.25
C ALA A 37 0.06 -9.87 3.21
N THR A 38 0.82 -9.39 4.18
CA THR A 38 1.46 -10.24 5.19
C THR A 38 0.42 -11.05 5.96
N ASP A 39 -0.68 -10.42 6.37
CA ASP A 39 -1.75 -11.09 7.11
C ASP A 39 -2.45 -12.17 6.28
N LYS A 40 -2.61 -11.93 4.97
CA LYS A 40 -3.21 -12.90 4.05
C LYS A 40 -2.26 -14.07 3.74
N ILE A 41 -0.98 -13.79 3.66
CA ILE A 41 0.05 -14.79 3.34
C ILE A 41 0.27 -15.76 4.49
N ALA A 42 0.28 -15.28 5.73
CA ALA A 42 0.68 -16.10 6.88
C ALA A 42 -0.06 -17.44 6.97
N PRO A 43 -1.40 -17.50 6.99
CA PRO A 43 -2.08 -18.79 7.09
C PRO A 43 -1.89 -19.68 5.86
N LEU A 44 -1.76 -19.07 4.68
CA LEU A 44 -1.53 -19.83 3.45
C LEU A 44 -0.12 -20.42 3.43
N GLN A 45 0.86 -19.67 3.91
CA GLN A 45 2.24 -20.14 4.03
C GLN A 45 2.32 -21.30 5.04
N ASP A 46 1.60 -21.20 6.16
CA ASP A 46 1.57 -22.27 7.16
C ASP A 46 1.02 -23.57 6.55
N ALA A 47 -0.04 -23.48 5.77
CA ALA A 47 -0.62 -24.65 5.10
C ALA A 47 0.38 -25.30 4.15
N VAL A 48 1.12 -24.50 3.38
CA VAL A 48 2.15 -24.99 2.48
C VAL A 48 3.30 -25.64 3.26
N ASP A 49 3.76 -24.99 4.32
CA ASP A 49 4.86 -25.49 5.14
C ASP A 49 4.52 -26.83 5.82
N LEU A 50 3.24 -27.02 6.15
CA LEU A 50 2.74 -28.26 6.73
C LEU A 50 2.37 -29.32 5.69
N GLU A 51 2.55 -29.01 4.42
CA GLU A 51 2.16 -29.88 3.29
C GLU A 51 0.65 -30.21 3.30
N GLU A 52 -0.16 -29.26 3.75
CA GLU A 52 -1.62 -29.40 3.86
C GLU A 52 -2.38 -28.42 2.95
N ALA A 53 -1.67 -27.62 2.15
CA ALA A 53 -2.30 -26.63 1.29
C ALA A 53 -3.02 -27.30 0.11
N THR A 54 -4.24 -26.81 -0.17
CA THR A 54 -4.93 -27.16 -1.41
C THR A 54 -4.29 -26.43 -2.58
N ASP A 55 -4.59 -26.87 -3.80
CA ASP A 55 -4.11 -26.18 -5.01
C ASP A 55 -4.62 -24.74 -5.08
N GLU A 56 -5.85 -24.50 -4.64
CA GLU A 56 -6.45 -23.17 -4.54
C GLU A 56 -5.68 -22.29 -3.57
N GLU A 57 -5.32 -22.84 -2.40
CA GLU A 57 -4.54 -22.10 -1.41
C GLU A 57 -3.15 -21.75 -1.90
N LYS A 58 -2.49 -22.68 -2.62
CA LYS A 58 -1.18 -22.43 -3.23
C LYS A 58 -1.28 -21.29 -4.26
N ALA A 59 -2.33 -21.27 -5.07
CA ALA A 59 -2.54 -20.23 -6.06
C ALA A 59 -2.78 -18.87 -5.39
N ARG A 60 -3.56 -18.83 -4.30
CA ARG A 60 -3.79 -17.60 -3.55
C ARG A 60 -2.51 -17.11 -2.87
N LEU A 61 -1.72 -18.01 -2.35
CA LEU A 61 -0.43 -17.64 -1.76
C LEU A 61 0.46 -16.93 -2.77
N ASN A 62 0.57 -17.50 -3.97
CA ASN A 62 1.38 -16.90 -5.03
C ASN A 62 0.84 -15.53 -5.45
N ALA A 63 -0.48 -15.39 -5.53
CA ALA A 63 -1.12 -14.13 -5.89
C ALA A 63 -0.86 -13.03 -4.85
N TRP A 64 -0.96 -13.36 -3.57
CA TRP A 64 -0.68 -12.39 -2.49
C TRP A 64 0.79 -12.04 -2.38
N LYS A 65 1.69 -13.00 -2.60
CA LYS A 65 3.14 -12.72 -2.65
C LYS A 65 3.48 -11.79 -3.81
N LYS A 66 2.90 -12.05 -4.98
CA LYS A 66 3.08 -11.17 -6.13
C LYS A 66 2.56 -9.76 -5.85
N TYR A 67 1.38 -9.66 -5.26
CA TYR A 67 0.80 -8.39 -4.85
C TYR A 67 1.74 -7.64 -3.88
N ARG A 68 2.26 -8.34 -2.88
CA ARG A 68 3.18 -7.74 -1.91
C ARG A 68 4.45 -7.20 -2.57
N VAL A 69 5.00 -7.94 -3.53
CA VAL A 69 6.16 -7.47 -4.31
C VAL A 69 5.81 -6.20 -5.07
N LEU A 70 4.65 -6.16 -5.73
CA LEU A 70 4.22 -4.99 -6.51
C LEU A 70 3.98 -3.78 -5.62
N VAL A 71 3.33 -3.96 -4.48
CA VAL A 71 3.11 -2.86 -3.51
C VAL A 71 4.45 -2.34 -3.00
N ASN A 72 5.38 -3.24 -2.70
CA ASN A 72 6.69 -2.83 -2.20
C ASN A 72 7.49 -1.99 -3.22
N ARG A 73 7.19 -2.15 -4.50
CA ARG A 73 7.82 -1.39 -5.58
C ARG A 73 7.11 -0.07 -5.90
N VAL A 74 5.97 0.21 -5.29
CA VAL A 74 5.24 1.45 -5.54
C VAL A 74 6.08 2.65 -5.11
N ASP A 75 6.20 3.62 -6.03
CA ASP A 75 6.82 4.91 -5.75
C ASP A 75 5.78 5.82 -5.08
N THR A 76 5.97 6.14 -3.82
CA THR A 76 5.01 6.92 -3.04
C THR A 76 4.90 8.39 -3.48
N SER A 77 5.84 8.88 -4.28
CA SER A 77 5.74 10.21 -4.87
C SER A 77 4.80 10.26 -6.08
N LYS A 78 4.55 9.10 -6.70
CA LYS A 78 3.63 8.93 -7.85
C LYS A 78 2.94 7.58 -7.71
N PRO A 79 2.09 7.40 -6.70
CA PRO A 79 1.58 6.07 -6.38
C PRO A 79 0.61 5.55 -7.42
N GLU A 80 0.86 4.32 -7.86
CA GLU A 80 -0.02 3.55 -8.72
C GLU A 80 -0.23 2.20 -8.03
N TRP A 81 -1.39 2.05 -7.42
CA TRP A 81 -1.64 0.88 -6.58
C TRP A 81 -2.09 -0.32 -7.42
N PRO A 82 -1.44 -1.49 -7.24
CA PRO A 82 -1.88 -2.70 -7.94
C PRO A 82 -3.22 -3.18 -7.41
N GLU A 83 -3.94 -3.93 -8.24
CA GLU A 83 -5.17 -4.58 -7.82
C GLU A 83 -4.88 -5.68 -6.82
N GLN A 84 -5.73 -5.77 -5.79
CA GLN A 84 -5.64 -6.85 -4.82
C GLN A 84 -6.09 -8.17 -5.44
N PRO A 85 -5.49 -9.29 -5.01
CA PRO A 85 -5.97 -10.61 -5.40
C PRO A 85 -7.42 -10.82 -4.98
N VAL A 86 -8.12 -11.57 -5.77
CA VAL A 86 -9.56 -11.88 -5.55
C VAL A 86 -9.70 -13.00 -4.51
#